data_f662de1b74d391e579a45c4a9f80ccd6
#
_entry.id   f662de1b74d391e579a45c4a9f80ccd6
#
_cell.length_a   1.000
_cell.length_b   1.000
_cell.length_c   1.000
_cell.angle_alpha   90.00
_cell.angle_beta   90.00
_cell.angle_gamma   90.00
#
_symmetry.space_group_name_H-M   'P 1'
#
loop_
_entity.id
_entity.type
_entity.pdbx_description
1 polymer ?
#
loop_
_entity_poly.entity_id
_entity_poly.type
_entity_poly.pdbx_seq_one_letter_code
_entity_poly.pdbx_strand_id
1 'polypeptide(L)'
;MRVQRLHLTDFKRFHDLTIDLSIRSTKLVALVGPNGSGKSSVFDAFEEIGSMRKSRGGRVEGYFRKSLHEESGGERAAYDPNQNIQLATDQVELTRTSVYIRSAYRFTARLEVGSIRKLPDAEMDENRPRYLIDADARLVENYERLIGRFFGEVYNKDINGAKWVKDNIEGMNKVLISILDIQIASLGNPVDGQGSLYFDKGASRKFPYENLSAGEKEVVNLVLDLYVKKSIYTNSIICIDEPELHLNTAIQRRLLIELEKLVPDGSQLWVATHSVGFLRALQEELRDKATVLDFTNIDFDTTAAVAPIEGTRADWSRIFATALEDLTGLLAPQRIVYCEGRHDPGAAGEEQGLDADVYNAIFQIAHGETLFVSSGGGGEVAKNSLIALRILGKAFRDVRLDILKDRDNLTDDQRAAFLSSDASKRMLARHEIENYLFDKEVVRAFCNAREVVFDEARYDAAVQNIQMQDLKPVQQEVQGAASFVGAMPDFKRALTAVFSPALATYRDLEAAIFP
;
A
#
# COMPACT_ATOMS: atom_id res chain seq x y z
N MET A 1 -17.40 -20.07 -16.77
CA MET A 1 -18.07 -20.25 -15.45
C MET A 1 -18.12 -18.92 -14.73
N ARG A 2 -19.29 -18.54 -14.22
CA ARG A 2 -19.50 -17.32 -13.42
C ARG A 2 -20.27 -17.69 -12.15
N VAL A 3 -19.76 -17.27 -11.01
CA VAL A 3 -20.48 -17.40 -9.75
C VAL A 3 -21.65 -16.43 -9.75
N GLN A 4 -22.82 -16.90 -9.39
CA GLN A 4 -24.02 -16.10 -9.19
C GLN A 4 -24.28 -15.86 -7.71
N ARG A 5 -24.11 -16.90 -6.89
CA ARG A 5 -24.30 -16.81 -5.45
C ARG A 5 -23.40 -17.81 -4.71
N LEU A 6 -22.82 -17.38 -3.61
CA LEU A 6 -22.16 -18.24 -2.63
C LEU A 6 -22.83 -18.00 -1.27
N HIS A 7 -23.27 -19.08 -0.63
CA HIS A 7 -23.83 -19.01 0.73
C HIS A 7 -23.04 -19.95 1.64
N LEU A 8 -22.57 -19.42 2.75
CA LEU A 8 -21.75 -20.10 3.75
C LEU A 8 -22.49 -20.07 5.10
N THR A 9 -22.77 -21.23 5.65
CA THR A 9 -23.43 -21.37 6.96
C THR A 9 -22.50 -22.11 7.91
N ASP A 10 -22.22 -21.54 9.07
CA ASP A 10 -21.31 -22.09 10.10
C ASP A 10 -19.96 -22.57 9.51
N PHE A 11 -19.42 -21.76 8.61
CA PHE A 11 -18.17 -22.07 7.91
C PHE A 11 -17.02 -21.17 8.41
N LYS A 12 -16.01 -21.79 8.98
CA LYS A 12 -14.88 -21.09 9.63
C LYS A 12 -15.37 -20.05 10.65
N ARG A 13 -15.14 -18.76 10.39
CA ARG A 13 -15.58 -17.67 11.27
C ARG A 13 -16.99 -17.16 10.93
N PHE A 14 -17.52 -17.49 9.77
CA PHE A 14 -18.83 -17.02 9.35
C PHE A 14 -19.93 -17.85 9.99
N HIS A 15 -20.85 -17.18 10.69
CA HIS A 15 -22.10 -17.79 11.10
C HIS A 15 -23.02 -18.00 9.89
N ASP A 16 -23.27 -16.93 9.14
CA ASP A 16 -24.06 -16.95 7.93
C ASP A 16 -23.58 -15.82 7.00
N LEU A 17 -23.01 -16.19 5.83
CA LEU A 17 -22.53 -15.23 4.85
C LEU A 17 -23.15 -15.53 3.48
N THR A 18 -23.82 -14.57 2.89
CA THR A 18 -24.27 -14.62 1.50
C THR A 18 -23.50 -13.62 0.64
N ILE A 19 -22.86 -14.10 -0.43
CA ILE A 19 -22.29 -13.28 -1.50
C ILE A 19 -23.22 -13.43 -2.70
N ASP A 20 -23.83 -12.34 -3.14
CA ASP A 20 -24.77 -12.33 -4.28
C ASP A 20 -24.21 -11.50 -5.43
N LEU A 21 -23.92 -12.16 -6.55
CA LEU A 21 -23.40 -11.58 -7.79
C LEU A 21 -24.44 -11.61 -8.93
N SER A 22 -25.71 -11.95 -8.65
CA SER A 22 -26.75 -12.08 -9.66
C SER A 22 -26.96 -10.80 -10.49
N ILE A 23 -26.75 -9.64 -9.87
CA ILE A 23 -26.88 -8.33 -10.53
C ILE A 23 -25.65 -8.01 -11.40
N ARG A 24 -24.44 -8.40 -10.95
CA ARG A 24 -23.18 -8.09 -11.65
C ARG A 24 -22.14 -9.18 -11.42
N SER A 25 -22.05 -10.11 -12.35
CA SER A 25 -21.04 -11.18 -12.36
C SER A 25 -20.05 -10.98 -13.50
N THR A 26 -18.99 -10.24 -13.25
CA THR A 26 -17.93 -9.94 -14.24
C THR A 26 -16.85 -11.02 -14.26
N LYS A 27 -15.92 -10.94 -15.23
CA LYS A 27 -14.77 -11.85 -15.35
C LYS A 27 -13.82 -11.74 -14.15
N LEU A 28 -13.63 -10.55 -13.58
CA LEU A 28 -12.82 -10.30 -12.40
C LEU A 28 -13.72 -9.99 -11.20
N VAL A 29 -13.52 -10.69 -10.09
CA VAL A 29 -14.13 -10.42 -8.80
C VAL A 29 -13.02 -10.12 -7.78
N ALA A 30 -13.08 -8.98 -7.14
CA ALA A 30 -12.10 -8.57 -6.13
C ALA A 30 -12.75 -8.50 -4.74
N LEU A 31 -12.22 -9.28 -3.81
CA LEU A 31 -12.53 -9.22 -2.38
C LEU A 31 -11.58 -8.21 -1.75
N VAL A 32 -12.11 -7.09 -1.27
CA VAL A 32 -11.29 -6.02 -0.67
C VAL A 32 -11.64 -5.84 0.79
N GLY A 33 -10.64 -5.54 1.63
CA GLY A 33 -10.83 -5.35 3.08
C GLY A 33 -9.56 -5.62 3.87
N PRO A 34 -9.54 -5.30 5.17
CA PRO A 34 -8.36 -5.46 6.03
C PRO A 34 -7.97 -6.93 6.23
N ASN A 35 -6.80 -7.15 6.81
CA ASN A 35 -6.37 -8.48 7.23
C ASN A 35 -7.33 -9.06 8.26
N GLY A 36 -7.63 -10.37 8.13
CA GLY A 36 -8.57 -11.06 9.02
C GLY A 36 -10.06 -10.82 8.72
N SER A 37 -10.43 -10.08 7.68
CA SER A 37 -11.84 -9.83 7.30
C SER A 37 -12.55 -11.03 6.63
N GLY A 38 -11.89 -12.19 6.52
CA GLY A 38 -12.50 -13.41 6.00
C GLY A 38 -12.36 -13.66 4.50
N LYS A 39 -11.64 -12.81 3.74
CA LYS A 39 -11.44 -12.96 2.28
C LYS A 39 -10.91 -14.35 1.90
N SER A 40 -9.82 -14.79 2.54
CA SER A 40 -9.22 -16.11 2.29
C SER A 40 -10.16 -17.26 2.65
N SER A 41 -11.08 -17.08 3.63
CA SER A 41 -12.07 -18.09 3.97
C SER A 41 -13.08 -18.35 2.86
N VAL A 42 -13.37 -17.35 2.01
CA VAL A 42 -14.17 -17.53 0.79
C VAL A 42 -13.46 -18.46 -0.19
N PHE A 43 -12.13 -18.32 -0.34
CA PHE A 43 -11.34 -19.21 -1.20
C PHE A 43 -11.24 -20.61 -0.64
N ASP A 44 -11.22 -20.76 0.69
CA ASP A 44 -11.28 -22.07 1.32
C ASP A 44 -12.60 -22.80 1.02
N ALA A 45 -13.71 -22.07 0.94
CA ALA A 45 -15.00 -22.66 0.54
C ALA A 45 -14.96 -23.15 -0.92
N PHE A 46 -14.37 -22.41 -1.84
CA PHE A 46 -14.17 -22.87 -3.20
C PHE A 46 -13.22 -24.08 -3.26
N GLU A 47 -12.17 -24.10 -2.43
CA GLU A 47 -11.26 -25.24 -2.34
C GLU A 47 -11.98 -26.51 -1.90
N GLU A 48 -12.82 -26.41 -0.88
CA GLU A 48 -13.59 -27.55 -0.36
C GLU A 48 -14.49 -28.14 -1.46
N ILE A 49 -15.23 -27.31 -2.18
CA ILE A 49 -16.04 -27.74 -3.33
C ILE A 49 -15.18 -28.37 -4.42
N GLY A 50 -14.05 -27.77 -4.77
CA GLY A 50 -13.14 -28.30 -5.78
C GLY A 50 -12.52 -29.63 -5.37
N SER A 51 -12.17 -29.82 -4.10
CA SER A 51 -11.59 -31.04 -3.56
C SER A 51 -12.58 -32.22 -3.58
N MET A 52 -13.84 -32.00 -3.29
CA MET A 52 -14.89 -33.02 -3.39
C MET A 52 -15.00 -33.57 -4.82
N ARG A 53 -14.84 -32.74 -5.85
CA ARG A 53 -14.87 -33.15 -7.26
C ARG A 53 -13.62 -33.90 -7.72
N LYS A 54 -12.48 -33.73 -7.03
CA LYS A 54 -11.24 -34.44 -7.32
C LYS A 54 -11.18 -35.86 -6.71
N SER A 55 -12.26 -36.32 -6.08
CA SER A 55 -12.32 -37.65 -5.39
C SER A 55 -11.23 -37.83 -4.32
N ARG A 56 -10.67 -36.77 -3.83
CA ARG A 56 -9.82 -36.76 -2.65
C ARG A 56 -10.77 -36.60 -1.48
N GLY A 57 -10.92 -37.63 -0.65
CA GLY A 57 -11.74 -37.55 0.54
C GLY A 57 -11.44 -36.24 1.28
N GLY A 58 -12.45 -35.40 1.42
CA GLY A 58 -12.29 -34.11 2.07
C GLY A 58 -11.64 -34.35 3.42
N ARG A 59 -10.48 -33.77 3.66
CA ARG A 59 -9.94 -33.67 5.02
C ARG A 59 -10.82 -32.63 5.71
N VAL A 60 -11.86 -33.11 6.34
CA VAL A 60 -12.66 -32.29 7.24
C VAL A 60 -11.75 -31.94 8.42
N GLU A 61 -11.05 -30.84 8.31
CA GLU A 61 -10.34 -30.27 9.45
C GLU A 61 -11.41 -29.72 10.40
N GLY A 62 -11.45 -30.24 11.63
CA GLY A 62 -12.49 -29.91 12.62
C GLY A 62 -12.62 -28.43 12.99
N TYR A 63 -11.67 -27.57 12.54
CA TYR A 63 -11.73 -26.13 12.75
C TYR A 63 -12.57 -25.35 11.71
N PHE A 64 -13.05 -25.99 10.66
CA PHE A 64 -13.91 -25.33 9.67
C PHE A 64 -15.31 -25.01 10.18
N ARG A 65 -15.63 -25.49 11.36
CA ARG A 65 -16.94 -25.26 11.93
C ARG A 65 -16.92 -24.14 12.96
N LYS A 66 -17.83 -23.17 12.82
CA LYS A 66 -18.10 -22.20 13.86
C LYS A 66 -19.07 -22.80 14.87
N SER A 67 -18.66 -23.02 16.13
CA SER A 67 -19.56 -23.47 17.18
C SER A 67 -20.04 -22.31 18.02
N LEU A 68 -21.18 -21.72 17.63
CA LEU A 68 -21.89 -20.74 18.46
C LEU A 68 -22.79 -21.40 19.54
N HIS A 69 -22.99 -22.73 19.50
CA HIS A 69 -23.98 -23.42 20.32
C HIS A 69 -23.41 -24.37 21.37
N GLU A 70 -22.17 -24.18 21.82
CA GLU A 70 -21.62 -24.98 22.95
C GLU A 70 -22.33 -24.72 24.26
N GLU A 71 -22.98 -23.55 24.40
CA GLU A 71 -23.66 -23.16 25.66
C GLU A 71 -25.07 -23.72 25.82
N SER A 72 -25.71 -24.24 24.76
CA SER A 72 -27.11 -24.67 24.80
C SER A 72 -27.34 -26.19 24.94
N GLY A 73 -26.27 -26.99 25.12
CA GLY A 73 -26.42 -28.44 25.37
C GLY A 73 -27.01 -29.27 24.22
N GLY A 74 -27.11 -28.73 23.03
CA GLY A 74 -27.58 -29.41 21.83
C GLY A 74 -26.49 -30.26 21.20
N GLU A 75 -26.86 -31.41 20.59
CA GLU A 75 -25.97 -32.19 19.73
C GLU A 75 -25.47 -31.33 18.58
N ARG A 76 -24.17 -31.23 18.42
CA ARG A 76 -23.55 -30.56 17.27
C ARG A 76 -23.98 -31.28 15.98
N ALA A 77 -24.67 -30.60 15.08
CA ALA A 77 -24.84 -31.11 13.73
C ALA A 77 -23.46 -31.34 13.09
N ALA A 78 -23.22 -32.49 12.48
CA ALA A 78 -21.95 -32.78 11.84
C ALA A 78 -21.70 -31.79 10.69
N TYR A 79 -20.46 -31.29 10.54
CA TYR A 79 -20.10 -30.48 9.38
C TYR A 79 -20.27 -31.28 8.09
N ASP A 80 -21.07 -30.76 7.18
CA ASP A 80 -21.25 -31.31 5.84
C ASP A 80 -21.01 -30.21 4.79
N PRO A 81 -19.92 -30.29 4.02
CA PRO A 81 -19.63 -29.29 2.99
C PRO A 81 -20.80 -29.02 2.05
N ASN A 82 -21.62 -30.04 1.72
CA ASN A 82 -22.75 -29.89 0.81
C ASN A 82 -23.90 -29.07 1.42
N GLN A 83 -23.99 -29.00 2.75
CA GLN A 83 -24.99 -28.20 3.46
C GLN A 83 -24.44 -26.84 3.85
N ASN A 84 -23.19 -26.80 4.32
CA ASN A 84 -22.57 -25.59 4.85
C ASN A 84 -22.03 -24.66 3.76
N ILE A 85 -21.83 -25.16 2.52
CA ILE A 85 -21.35 -24.37 1.38
C ILE A 85 -22.29 -24.59 0.18
N GLN A 86 -23.04 -23.58 -0.16
CA GLN A 86 -23.94 -23.59 -1.31
C GLN A 86 -23.41 -22.65 -2.39
N LEU A 87 -23.04 -23.20 -3.53
CA LEU A 87 -22.53 -22.44 -4.67
C LEU A 87 -23.49 -22.56 -5.87
N ALA A 88 -23.96 -21.42 -6.35
CA ALA A 88 -24.70 -21.30 -7.59
C ALA A 88 -23.83 -20.62 -8.65
N THR A 89 -23.72 -21.25 -9.83
CA THR A 89 -22.97 -20.72 -10.99
C THR A 89 -23.87 -20.73 -12.23
N ASP A 90 -23.38 -20.13 -13.32
CA ASP A 90 -23.98 -20.22 -14.64
C ASP A 90 -23.86 -21.64 -15.27
N GLN A 91 -23.12 -22.54 -14.66
CA GLN A 91 -22.93 -23.93 -15.07
C GLN A 91 -23.69 -24.87 -14.15
N VAL A 92 -24.29 -25.91 -14.75
CA VAL A 92 -25.11 -26.88 -14.01
C VAL A 92 -24.25 -27.88 -13.26
N GLU A 93 -23.11 -28.25 -13.80
CA GLU A 93 -22.23 -29.27 -13.21
C GLU A 93 -20.81 -28.75 -12.97
N LEU A 94 -20.28 -29.05 -11.79
CA LEU A 94 -18.92 -28.79 -11.42
C LEU A 94 -18.03 -30.00 -11.76
N THR A 95 -16.92 -29.74 -12.43
CA THR A 95 -15.93 -30.73 -12.84
C THR A 95 -14.65 -30.63 -11.98
N ARG A 96 -13.66 -31.49 -12.24
CA ARG A 96 -12.34 -31.41 -11.58
C ARG A 96 -11.61 -30.11 -11.86
N THR A 97 -11.86 -29.47 -12.98
CA THR A 97 -11.25 -28.21 -13.39
C THR A 97 -12.08 -26.98 -13.04
N SER A 98 -13.21 -27.15 -12.36
CA SER A 98 -14.09 -26.01 -12.02
C SER A 98 -13.47 -25.02 -11.04
N VAL A 99 -12.51 -25.44 -10.22
CA VAL A 99 -11.88 -24.58 -9.22
C VAL A 99 -10.36 -24.73 -9.26
N TYR A 100 -9.67 -23.61 -9.32
CA TYR A 100 -8.21 -23.51 -9.22
C TYR A 100 -7.81 -22.44 -8.24
N ILE A 101 -6.92 -22.75 -7.29
CA ILE A 101 -6.55 -21.81 -6.20
C ILE A 101 -5.04 -21.65 -6.09
N ARG A 102 -4.62 -20.39 -5.95
CA ARG A 102 -3.28 -19.97 -5.56
C ARG A 102 -3.35 -19.28 -4.20
N SER A 103 -2.74 -19.90 -3.18
CA SER A 103 -2.68 -19.30 -1.83
C SER A 103 -1.66 -18.15 -1.79
N ALA A 104 -1.67 -17.39 -0.70
CA ALA A 104 -0.64 -16.40 -0.38
C ALA A 104 0.74 -17.04 -0.12
N TYR A 105 0.80 -18.33 0.23
CA TYR A 105 2.04 -19.07 0.50
C TYR A 105 2.62 -19.61 -0.81
N ARG A 106 3.46 -18.84 -1.49
CA ARG A 106 4.01 -19.14 -2.84
C ARG A 106 5.52 -18.98 -2.92
N PHE A 107 6.23 -19.22 -1.83
CA PHE A 107 7.67 -19.02 -1.83
C PHE A 107 8.41 -20.12 -2.60
N THR A 108 9.18 -19.72 -3.60
CA THR A 108 10.11 -20.59 -4.34
C THR A 108 11.47 -19.90 -4.42
N ALA A 109 12.45 -20.43 -3.68
CA ALA A 109 13.78 -19.83 -3.61
C ALA A 109 14.61 -20.12 -4.87
N ARG A 110 14.52 -21.35 -5.40
CA ARG A 110 15.35 -21.87 -6.49
C ARG A 110 14.52 -22.59 -7.54
N LEU A 111 14.97 -22.48 -8.78
CA LEU A 111 14.43 -23.22 -9.90
C LEU A 111 15.58 -24.00 -10.56
N GLU A 112 15.84 -25.19 -10.04
CA GLU A 112 16.88 -26.12 -10.55
C GLU A 112 16.23 -27.44 -10.90
N VAL A 113 16.26 -27.83 -12.16
CA VAL A 113 15.69 -29.11 -12.65
C VAL A 113 16.79 -29.92 -13.32
N GLY A 114 17.20 -30.97 -12.65
CA GLY A 114 18.26 -31.89 -13.12
C GLY A 114 17.77 -33.04 -13.99
N SER A 115 16.45 -33.25 -14.08
CA SER A 115 15.89 -34.34 -14.91
C SER A 115 14.43 -33.99 -15.26
N ILE A 116 13.99 -34.48 -16.42
CA ILE A 116 12.60 -34.32 -16.86
C ILE A 116 11.85 -35.62 -16.52
N ARG A 117 10.73 -35.50 -15.83
CA ARG A 117 9.82 -36.59 -15.54
C ARG A 117 8.43 -36.33 -16.14
N LYS A 118 7.72 -37.40 -16.44
CA LYS A 118 6.30 -37.28 -16.79
C LYS A 118 5.51 -36.89 -15.54
N LEU A 119 4.95 -35.71 -15.54
CA LEU A 119 4.06 -35.26 -14.47
C LEU A 119 2.62 -35.75 -14.71
N PRO A 120 1.85 -35.97 -13.63
CA PRO A 120 0.40 -36.13 -13.75
C PRO A 120 -0.24 -34.91 -14.45
N ASP A 121 -1.46 -35.09 -14.95
CA ASP A 121 -2.23 -34.01 -15.52
C ASP A 121 -2.41 -32.89 -14.48
N ALA A 122 -2.33 -31.63 -14.92
CA ALA A 122 -2.40 -30.48 -14.02
C ALA A 122 -3.73 -30.38 -13.25
N GLU A 123 -4.78 -31.07 -13.72
CA GLU A 123 -6.04 -31.25 -13.00
C GLU A 123 -5.88 -31.99 -11.67
N MET A 124 -4.83 -32.79 -11.57
CA MET A 124 -4.54 -33.60 -10.40
C MET A 124 -3.53 -32.94 -9.45
N ASP A 125 -3.13 -31.69 -9.72
CA ASP A 125 -2.22 -30.95 -8.84
C ASP A 125 -2.77 -30.91 -7.42
N GLU A 126 -1.87 -31.04 -6.47
CA GLU A 126 -2.21 -30.95 -5.06
C GLU A 126 -2.78 -29.58 -4.70
N ASN A 127 -3.53 -29.55 -3.62
CA ASN A 127 -4.05 -28.33 -3.07
C ASN A 127 -2.92 -27.34 -2.73
N ARG A 128 -3.26 -26.09 -2.63
CA ARG A 128 -2.33 -25.01 -2.26
C ARG A 128 -1.57 -25.30 -0.96
N PRO A 129 -0.33 -24.82 -0.80
CA PRO A 129 0.33 -24.77 0.48
C PRO A 129 -0.54 -24.06 1.52
N ARG A 130 -0.66 -24.63 2.70
CA ARG A 130 -1.51 -24.08 3.79
C ARG A 130 -0.70 -23.33 4.83
N TYR A 131 0.59 -23.61 4.89
CA TYR A 131 1.49 -23.03 5.88
C TYR A 131 2.73 -22.46 5.20
N LEU A 132 3.37 -21.48 5.86
CA LEU A 132 4.63 -20.87 5.39
C LEU A 132 5.78 -21.87 5.21
N ILE A 133 5.74 -23.00 5.93
CA ILE A 133 6.74 -24.05 5.85
C ILE A 133 6.50 -25.02 4.68
N ASP A 134 5.32 -24.96 4.06
CA ASP A 134 5.01 -25.84 2.93
C ASP A 134 5.74 -25.33 1.69
N ALA A 135 6.51 -26.20 1.05
CA ALA A 135 7.17 -25.85 -0.20
C ALA A 135 6.16 -25.80 -1.35
N ASP A 136 6.11 -24.68 -2.08
CA ASP A 136 5.34 -24.61 -3.32
C ASP A 136 6.13 -25.21 -4.49
N ALA A 137 5.81 -26.46 -4.82
CA ALA A 137 6.44 -27.16 -5.94
C ALA A 137 5.94 -26.69 -7.32
N ARG A 138 4.92 -25.87 -7.40
CA ARG A 138 4.23 -25.52 -8.66
C ARG A 138 5.12 -24.85 -9.69
N LEU A 139 6.07 -24.03 -9.27
CA LEU A 139 7.01 -23.40 -10.20
C LEU A 139 7.84 -24.46 -10.95
N VAL A 140 8.41 -25.41 -10.19
CA VAL A 140 9.20 -26.52 -10.77
C VAL A 140 8.33 -27.39 -11.67
N GLU A 141 7.15 -27.78 -11.22
CA GLU A 141 6.20 -28.58 -11.99
C GLU A 141 5.75 -27.86 -13.28
N ASN A 142 5.47 -26.58 -13.22
CA ASN A 142 5.07 -25.81 -14.40
C ASN A 142 6.22 -25.65 -15.40
N TYR A 143 7.46 -25.50 -14.91
CA TYR A 143 8.63 -25.54 -15.75
C TYR A 143 8.78 -26.92 -16.41
N GLU A 144 8.70 -28.03 -15.66
CA GLU A 144 8.77 -29.41 -16.20
C GLU A 144 7.65 -29.62 -17.25
N ARG A 145 6.42 -29.13 -17.02
CA ARG A 145 5.33 -29.21 -18.01
C ARG A 145 5.62 -28.40 -19.27
N LEU A 146 6.19 -27.22 -19.13
CA LEU A 146 6.57 -26.37 -20.26
C LEU A 146 7.61 -27.09 -21.12
N ILE A 147 8.64 -27.67 -20.50
CA ILE A 147 9.69 -28.45 -21.17
C ILE A 147 9.12 -29.74 -21.77
N GLY A 148 8.24 -30.43 -21.04
CA GLY A 148 7.56 -31.61 -21.54
C GLY A 148 6.73 -31.36 -22.79
N ARG A 149 6.04 -30.23 -22.85
CA ARG A 149 5.33 -29.77 -24.07
C ARG A 149 6.31 -29.49 -25.21
N PHE A 150 7.41 -28.80 -24.92
CA PHE A 150 8.44 -28.53 -25.91
C PHE A 150 8.91 -29.84 -26.58
N PHE A 151 9.33 -30.83 -25.80
CA PHE A 151 9.80 -32.12 -26.34
C PHE A 151 8.68 -32.88 -27.07
N GLY A 152 7.48 -32.92 -26.49
CA GLY A 152 6.34 -33.60 -27.10
C GLY A 152 5.91 -33.00 -28.44
N GLU A 153 5.90 -31.69 -28.55
CA GLU A 153 5.48 -31.03 -29.79
C GLU A 153 6.57 -30.97 -30.85
N VAL A 154 7.82 -30.75 -30.46
CA VAL A 154 8.95 -30.78 -31.40
C VAL A 154 9.16 -32.17 -31.97
N TYR A 155 9.10 -33.21 -31.12
CA TYR A 155 9.36 -34.61 -31.56
C TYR A 155 8.17 -35.20 -32.37
N ASN A 156 6.93 -34.99 -31.88
CA ASN A 156 5.76 -35.65 -32.50
C ASN A 156 5.15 -34.86 -33.67
N LYS A 157 5.34 -33.55 -33.74
CA LYS A 157 4.70 -32.67 -34.74
C LYS A 157 5.70 -32.09 -35.75
N ASP A 158 6.98 -32.51 -35.70
CA ASP A 158 8.05 -32.01 -36.56
C ASP A 158 8.16 -30.47 -36.59
N ILE A 159 7.91 -29.84 -35.44
CA ILE A 159 7.95 -28.38 -35.28
C ILE A 159 9.41 -27.99 -34.99
N ASN A 160 9.91 -26.96 -35.70
CA ASN A 160 11.20 -26.38 -35.40
C ASN A 160 11.24 -25.84 -33.96
N GLY A 161 12.23 -26.25 -33.15
CA GLY A 161 12.36 -25.88 -31.75
C GLY A 161 12.45 -24.37 -31.53
N ALA A 162 13.14 -23.62 -32.41
CA ALA A 162 13.21 -22.17 -32.32
C ALA A 162 11.83 -21.51 -32.58
N LYS A 163 11.06 -22.06 -33.50
CA LYS A 163 9.68 -21.62 -33.75
C LYS A 163 8.79 -21.89 -32.55
N TRP A 164 8.90 -23.07 -31.94
CA TRP A 164 8.14 -23.41 -30.74
C TRP A 164 8.43 -22.44 -29.58
N VAL A 165 9.72 -22.17 -29.32
CA VAL A 165 10.13 -21.20 -28.27
C VAL A 165 9.53 -19.84 -28.57
N LYS A 166 9.61 -19.37 -29.82
CA LYS A 166 9.00 -18.09 -30.20
C LYS A 166 7.49 -18.09 -29.93
N ASP A 167 6.77 -19.10 -30.40
CA ASP A 167 5.31 -19.13 -30.34
C ASP A 167 4.78 -19.28 -28.89
N ASN A 168 5.51 -20.00 -28.03
CA ASN A 168 5.06 -20.28 -26.65
C ASN A 168 5.67 -19.34 -25.61
N ILE A 169 6.89 -18.85 -25.78
CA ILE A 169 7.55 -17.97 -24.81
C ILE A 169 7.25 -16.49 -25.10
N GLU A 170 7.05 -16.11 -26.36
CA GLU A 170 6.74 -14.70 -26.72
C GLU A 170 5.47 -14.19 -26.03
N GLY A 171 4.45 -15.05 -25.87
CA GLY A 171 3.23 -14.70 -25.17
C GLY A 171 3.46 -14.40 -23.68
N MET A 172 4.30 -15.19 -23.00
CA MET A 172 4.71 -14.92 -21.63
C MET A 172 5.58 -13.67 -21.53
N ASN A 173 6.52 -13.49 -22.47
CA ASN A 173 7.40 -12.35 -22.50
C ASN A 173 6.64 -11.02 -22.66
N LYS A 174 5.60 -10.98 -23.49
CA LYS A 174 4.74 -9.79 -23.58
C LYS A 174 4.17 -9.38 -22.24
N VAL A 175 3.73 -10.34 -21.44
CA VAL A 175 3.19 -10.10 -20.10
C VAL A 175 4.29 -9.67 -19.13
N LEU A 176 5.42 -10.39 -19.10
CA LEU A 176 6.54 -10.10 -18.20
C LEU A 176 7.17 -8.73 -18.50
N ILE A 177 7.31 -8.36 -19.77
CA ILE A 177 7.79 -7.03 -20.18
C ILE A 177 6.82 -5.94 -19.70
N SER A 178 5.51 -6.15 -19.84
CA SER A 178 4.52 -5.15 -19.45
C SER A 178 4.52 -4.89 -17.94
N ILE A 179 4.82 -5.91 -17.12
CA ILE A 179 4.79 -5.82 -15.66
C ILE A 179 6.15 -5.38 -15.09
N LEU A 180 7.25 -6.03 -15.52
CA LEU A 180 8.57 -6.00 -14.87
C LEU A 180 9.71 -5.50 -15.75
N ASP A 181 9.47 -5.32 -17.05
CA ASP A 181 10.52 -5.04 -18.05
C ASP A 181 11.59 -6.15 -18.10
N ILE A 182 11.18 -7.41 -17.93
CA ILE A 182 12.03 -8.59 -18.08
C ILE A 182 11.49 -9.53 -19.15
N GLN A 183 12.36 -10.35 -19.73
CA GLN A 183 11.95 -11.41 -20.67
C GLN A 183 12.72 -12.69 -20.42
N ILE A 184 12.06 -13.83 -20.66
CA ILE A 184 12.71 -15.14 -20.67
C ILE A 184 13.59 -15.24 -21.90
N ALA A 185 14.89 -15.36 -21.72
CA ALA A 185 15.89 -15.47 -22.76
C ALA A 185 16.25 -16.94 -23.08
N SER A 186 16.13 -17.85 -22.11
CA SER A 186 16.44 -19.25 -22.27
C SER A 186 15.69 -20.08 -21.22
N LEU A 187 15.36 -21.33 -21.58
CA LEU A 187 14.80 -22.35 -20.70
C LEU A 187 15.88 -23.22 -20.03
N GLY A 188 17.17 -22.92 -20.23
CA GLY A 188 18.26 -23.78 -19.77
C GLY A 188 18.32 -25.11 -20.49
N ASN A 189 19.13 -26.01 -19.96
CA ASN A 189 19.23 -27.40 -20.47
C ASN A 189 19.04 -28.40 -19.31
N PRO A 190 17.84 -28.94 -19.10
CA PRO A 190 17.60 -29.88 -18.01
C PRO A 190 18.28 -31.24 -18.21
N VAL A 191 18.69 -31.58 -19.44
CA VAL A 191 19.41 -32.84 -19.71
C VAL A 191 20.82 -32.75 -19.14
N ASP A 192 21.45 -31.59 -19.15
CA ASP A 192 22.76 -31.34 -18.58
C ASP A 192 22.71 -30.90 -17.11
N GLY A 193 21.58 -31.06 -16.44
CA GLY A 193 21.39 -30.64 -15.05
C GLY A 193 21.29 -29.12 -14.86
N GLN A 194 21.07 -28.35 -15.95
CA GLN A 194 20.98 -26.88 -15.96
C GLN A 194 19.58 -26.38 -16.34
N GLY A 195 18.54 -27.13 -15.95
CA GLY A 195 17.17 -26.76 -16.19
C GLY A 195 16.77 -25.59 -15.27
N SER A 196 16.59 -24.41 -15.84
CA SER A 196 16.12 -23.20 -15.14
C SER A 196 15.61 -22.17 -16.16
N LEU A 197 15.00 -21.08 -15.67
CA LEU A 197 14.66 -19.93 -16.49
C LEU A 197 15.78 -18.90 -16.41
N TYR A 198 16.23 -18.44 -17.56
CA TYR A 198 17.21 -17.35 -17.69
C TYR A 198 16.54 -16.14 -18.29
N PHE A 199 16.89 -14.97 -17.79
CA PHE A 199 16.21 -13.70 -18.11
C PHE A 199 17.16 -12.66 -18.70
N ASP A 200 16.59 -11.75 -19.47
CA ASP A 200 17.20 -10.48 -19.88
C ASP A 200 16.44 -9.32 -19.25
N LYS A 201 17.19 -8.28 -18.81
CA LYS A 201 16.64 -7.01 -18.33
C LYS A 201 17.60 -5.86 -18.62
N GLY A 202 17.17 -4.85 -19.38
CA GLY A 202 18.03 -3.73 -19.77
C GLY A 202 19.33 -4.21 -20.41
N ALA A 203 20.50 -3.92 -19.81
CA ALA A 203 21.81 -4.37 -20.28
C ALA A 203 22.20 -5.78 -19.76
N SER A 204 21.53 -6.29 -18.74
CA SER A 204 21.81 -7.61 -18.17
C SER A 204 21.26 -8.73 -19.04
N ARG A 205 22.07 -9.71 -19.34
CA ARG A 205 21.74 -10.81 -20.24
C ARG A 205 21.89 -12.18 -19.58
N LYS A 206 20.93 -13.06 -19.85
CA LYS A 206 20.94 -14.47 -19.46
C LYS A 206 21.26 -14.72 -17.97
N PHE A 207 20.74 -13.89 -17.08
CA PHE A 207 20.89 -14.14 -15.65
C PHE A 207 19.84 -15.14 -15.16
N PRO A 208 20.19 -16.03 -14.21
CA PRO A 208 19.31 -17.10 -13.76
C PRO A 208 18.16 -16.58 -12.88
N TYR A 209 17.10 -17.40 -12.74
CA TYR A 209 15.93 -17.15 -11.91
C TYR A 209 16.30 -16.72 -10.47
N GLU A 210 17.35 -17.32 -9.90
CA GLU A 210 17.81 -17.05 -8.54
C GLU A 210 18.17 -15.58 -8.31
N ASN A 211 18.62 -14.90 -9.36
CA ASN A 211 19.02 -13.48 -9.32
C ASN A 211 17.84 -12.51 -9.40
N LEU A 212 16.64 -12.99 -9.61
CA LEU A 212 15.43 -12.17 -9.52
C LEU A 212 15.15 -11.77 -8.06
N SER A 213 14.63 -10.58 -7.87
CA SER A 213 14.09 -10.14 -6.57
C SER A 213 12.87 -10.99 -6.17
N ALA A 214 12.49 -10.96 -4.89
CA ALA A 214 11.33 -11.70 -4.39
C ALA A 214 10.04 -11.35 -5.17
N GLY A 215 9.81 -10.07 -5.45
CA GLY A 215 8.65 -9.63 -6.22
C GLY A 215 8.70 -10.08 -7.68
N GLU A 216 9.87 -10.03 -8.35
CA GLU A 216 10.02 -10.54 -9.73
C GLU A 216 9.77 -12.06 -9.78
N LYS A 217 10.27 -12.82 -8.81
CA LYS A 217 10.01 -14.26 -8.67
C LYS A 217 8.51 -14.55 -8.54
N GLU A 218 7.82 -13.77 -7.74
CA GLU A 218 6.36 -13.89 -7.55
C GLU A 218 5.59 -13.69 -8.85
N VAL A 219 5.89 -12.62 -9.59
CA VAL A 219 5.25 -12.35 -10.89
C VAL A 219 5.55 -13.46 -11.89
N VAL A 220 6.80 -13.89 -11.99
CA VAL A 220 7.20 -15.00 -12.89
C VAL A 220 6.45 -16.29 -12.55
N ASN A 221 6.36 -16.62 -11.25
CA ASN A 221 5.64 -17.81 -10.79
C ASN A 221 4.15 -17.75 -11.18
N LEU A 222 3.46 -16.62 -10.92
CA LEU A 222 2.04 -16.47 -11.27
C LEU A 222 1.81 -16.47 -12.79
N VAL A 223 2.64 -15.78 -13.56
CA VAL A 223 2.51 -15.73 -15.03
C VAL A 223 2.73 -17.08 -15.66
N LEU A 224 3.81 -17.80 -15.25
CA LEU A 224 4.09 -19.15 -15.74
C LEU A 224 2.95 -20.12 -15.40
N ASP A 225 2.48 -20.07 -14.16
CA ASP A 225 1.41 -20.96 -13.68
C ASP A 225 0.12 -20.78 -14.50
N LEU A 226 -0.37 -19.55 -14.63
CA LEU A 226 -1.58 -19.28 -15.42
C LEU A 226 -1.37 -19.59 -16.89
N TYR A 227 -0.20 -19.26 -17.45
CA TYR A 227 0.10 -19.50 -18.85
C TYR A 227 0.10 -20.99 -19.21
N VAL A 228 0.73 -21.80 -18.38
CA VAL A 228 0.78 -23.26 -18.57
C VAL A 228 -0.60 -23.90 -18.45
N LYS A 229 -1.44 -23.38 -17.55
CA LYS A 229 -2.74 -23.96 -17.20
C LYS A 229 -3.95 -23.37 -17.94
N LYS A 230 -3.79 -22.27 -18.67
CA LYS A 230 -4.90 -21.58 -19.35
C LYS A 230 -5.72 -22.46 -20.29
N SER A 231 -5.10 -23.47 -20.90
CA SER A 231 -5.79 -24.42 -21.79
C SER A 231 -6.59 -25.51 -21.07
N ILE A 232 -6.35 -25.69 -19.77
CA ILE A 232 -7.00 -26.70 -18.92
C ILE A 232 -8.17 -26.04 -18.18
N TYR A 233 -7.91 -24.88 -17.56
CA TYR A 233 -8.88 -24.13 -16.77
C TYR A 233 -9.62 -23.08 -17.61
N THR A 234 -10.28 -23.53 -18.69
CA THR A 234 -10.96 -22.64 -19.65
C THR A 234 -12.34 -22.17 -19.21
N ASN A 235 -12.93 -22.88 -18.23
CA ASN A 235 -14.27 -22.60 -17.70
C ASN A 235 -14.30 -22.87 -16.19
N SER A 236 -13.60 -22.00 -15.42
CA SER A 236 -13.25 -22.27 -14.04
C SER A 236 -13.37 -21.01 -13.17
N ILE A 237 -13.47 -21.22 -11.87
CA ILE A 237 -13.24 -20.22 -10.83
C ILE A 237 -11.76 -20.30 -10.47
N ILE A 238 -11.02 -19.23 -10.77
CA ILE A 238 -9.57 -19.12 -10.50
C ILE A 238 -9.38 -18.13 -9.37
N CYS A 239 -8.94 -18.60 -8.20
CA CYS A 239 -8.72 -17.77 -7.02
C CYS A 239 -7.23 -17.51 -6.81
N ILE A 240 -6.85 -16.27 -6.58
CA ILE A 240 -5.48 -15.88 -6.23
C ILE A 240 -5.52 -15.03 -4.96
N ASP A 241 -4.94 -15.54 -3.89
CA ASP A 241 -4.89 -14.87 -2.60
C ASP A 241 -3.63 -13.98 -2.55
N GLU A 242 -3.82 -12.70 -2.25
CA GLU A 242 -2.78 -11.68 -2.13
C GLU A 242 -1.72 -11.71 -3.25
N PRO A 243 -2.13 -11.61 -4.53
CA PRO A 243 -1.17 -11.69 -5.66
C PRO A 243 -0.14 -10.55 -5.67
N GLU A 244 -0.33 -9.53 -4.86
CA GLU A 244 0.51 -8.35 -4.71
C GLU A 244 1.69 -8.48 -3.74
N LEU A 245 1.82 -9.60 -3.05
CA LEU A 245 2.90 -9.80 -2.06
C LEU A 245 4.28 -9.47 -2.63
N HIS A 246 5.09 -8.76 -1.84
CA HIS A 246 6.45 -8.35 -2.19
C HIS A 246 6.58 -7.37 -3.39
N LEU A 247 5.48 -6.82 -3.90
CA LEU A 247 5.46 -5.92 -5.04
C LEU A 247 5.26 -4.46 -4.62
N ASN A 248 5.90 -3.54 -5.33
CA ASN A 248 5.58 -2.12 -5.21
C ASN A 248 4.26 -1.79 -5.91
N THR A 249 3.62 -0.67 -5.52
CA THR A 249 2.28 -0.28 -5.99
C THR A 249 2.16 -0.14 -7.51
N ALA A 250 3.23 0.30 -8.20
CA ALA A 250 3.21 0.45 -9.66
C ALA A 250 3.20 -0.91 -10.37
N ILE A 251 3.94 -1.88 -9.86
CA ILE A 251 3.96 -3.26 -10.37
C ILE A 251 2.63 -3.96 -10.05
N GLN A 252 2.10 -3.78 -8.84
CA GLN A 252 0.80 -4.32 -8.44
C GLN A 252 -0.30 -3.95 -9.44
N ARG A 253 -0.40 -2.66 -9.80
CA ARG A 253 -1.39 -2.17 -10.78
C ARG A 253 -1.28 -2.89 -12.12
N ARG A 254 -0.08 -3.01 -12.68
CA ARG A 254 0.17 -3.70 -13.96
C ARG A 254 -0.14 -5.19 -13.87
N LEU A 255 0.23 -5.82 -12.74
CA LEU A 255 -0.01 -7.25 -12.51
C LEU A 255 -1.50 -7.57 -12.60
N LEU A 256 -2.38 -6.85 -11.91
CA LEU A 256 -3.81 -7.13 -11.92
C LEU A 256 -4.41 -7.02 -13.33
N ILE A 257 -4.00 -6.01 -14.09
CA ILE A 257 -4.45 -5.81 -15.48
C ILE A 257 -4.02 -6.99 -16.36
N GLU A 258 -2.81 -7.47 -16.21
CA GLU A 258 -2.32 -8.61 -17.01
C GLU A 258 -2.90 -9.95 -16.54
N LEU A 259 -3.15 -10.15 -15.24
CA LEU A 259 -3.83 -11.34 -14.73
C LEU A 259 -5.27 -11.45 -15.30
N GLU A 260 -6.00 -10.34 -15.37
CA GLU A 260 -7.34 -10.31 -15.99
C GLU A 260 -7.30 -10.77 -17.46
N LYS A 261 -6.29 -10.33 -18.22
CA LYS A 261 -6.11 -10.73 -19.62
C LYS A 261 -5.66 -12.18 -19.79
N LEU A 262 -4.81 -12.69 -18.87
CA LEU A 262 -4.28 -14.05 -18.94
C LEU A 262 -5.33 -15.12 -18.67
N VAL A 263 -6.28 -14.84 -17.80
CA VAL A 263 -7.36 -15.76 -17.46
C VAL A 263 -8.29 -15.92 -18.66
N PRO A 264 -8.66 -17.15 -19.06
CA PRO A 264 -9.58 -17.39 -20.16
C PRO A 264 -10.95 -16.72 -19.96
N ASP A 265 -11.57 -16.24 -21.05
CA ASP A 265 -12.84 -15.53 -20.98
C ASP A 265 -13.99 -16.38 -20.42
N GLY A 266 -13.93 -17.71 -20.61
CA GLY A 266 -14.87 -18.65 -19.99
C GLY A 266 -14.70 -18.76 -18.47
N SER A 267 -13.57 -18.35 -17.91
CA SER A 267 -13.27 -18.46 -16.48
C SER A 267 -13.48 -17.16 -15.74
N GLN A 268 -13.62 -17.23 -14.42
CA GLN A 268 -13.75 -16.08 -13.53
C GLN A 268 -12.55 -16.00 -12.59
N LEU A 269 -11.87 -14.86 -12.60
CA LEU A 269 -10.77 -14.57 -11.72
C LEU A 269 -11.28 -13.95 -10.42
N TRP A 270 -10.92 -14.56 -9.29
CA TRP A 270 -11.18 -14.03 -7.96
C TRP A 270 -9.84 -13.64 -7.32
N VAL A 271 -9.74 -12.41 -6.84
CA VAL A 271 -8.56 -11.94 -6.10
C VAL A 271 -8.96 -11.45 -4.73
N ALA A 272 -8.20 -11.83 -3.69
CA ALA A 272 -8.34 -11.23 -2.38
C ALA A 272 -7.17 -10.27 -2.18
N THR A 273 -7.44 -9.02 -1.83
CA THR A 273 -6.43 -7.97 -1.77
C THR A 273 -6.75 -6.90 -0.74
N HIS A 274 -5.70 -6.27 -0.21
CA HIS A 274 -5.75 -5.02 0.53
C HIS A 274 -4.85 -3.94 -0.10
N SER A 275 -4.31 -4.20 -1.29
CA SER A 275 -3.30 -3.40 -1.98
C SER A 275 -3.86 -2.14 -2.60
N VAL A 276 -3.27 -0.99 -2.28
CA VAL A 276 -3.58 0.30 -2.91
C VAL A 276 -3.35 0.27 -4.43
N GLY A 277 -2.34 -0.46 -4.90
CA GLY A 277 -2.06 -0.61 -6.34
C GLY A 277 -3.19 -1.35 -7.07
N PHE A 278 -3.73 -2.42 -6.48
CA PHE A 278 -4.86 -3.15 -7.03
C PHE A 278 -6.15 -2.33 -6.97
N LEU A 279 -6.40 -1.64 -5.85
CA LEU A 279 -7.58 -0.76 -5.73
C LEU A 279 -7.59 0.33 -6.79
N ARG A 280 -6.43 0.91 -7.12
CA ARG A 280 -6.32 1.87 -8.21
C ARG A 280 -6.63 1.25 -9.57
N ALA A 281 -6.08 0.06 -9.87
CA ALA A 281 -6.39 -0.64 -11.11
C ALA A 281 -7.88 -0.95 -11.24
N LEU A 282 -8.53 -1.39 -10.15
CA LEU A 282 -9.96 -1.66 -10.12
C LEU A 282 -10.81 -0.41 -10.34
N GLN A 283 -10.38 0.73 -9.81
CA GLN A 283 -11.10 2.00 -9.92
C GLN A 283 -10.93 2.64 -11.30
N GLU A 284 -9.73 2.63 -11.85
CA GLU A 284 -9.34 3.40 -13.02
C GLU A 284 -9.43 2.57 -14.32
N GLU A 285 -8.76 1.41 -14.42
CA GLU A 285 -8.64 0.64 -15.67
C GLU A 285 -9.65 -0.50 -15.81
N LEU A 286 -10.06 -1.09 -14.69
CA LEU A 286 -10.89 -2.30 -14.68
C LEU A 286 -12.32 -2.05 -14.17
N ARG A 287 -12.72 -0.81 -14.05
CA ARG A 287 -14.00 -0.39 -13.47
C ARG A 287 -15.20 -1.15 -14.04
N ASP A 288 -15.25 -1.30 -15.36
CA ASP A 288 -16.36 -1.96 -16.05
C ASP A 288 -16.18 -3.49 -16.17
N LYS A 289 -14.97 -4.00 -15.93
CA LYS A 289 -14.58 -5.40 -16.05
C LYS A 289 -14.53 -6.13 -14.72
N ALA A 290 -14.59 -5.39 -13.61
CA ALA A 290 -14.44 -5.94 -12.26
C ALA A 290 -15.70 -5.74 -11.42
N THR A 291 -15.99 -6.74 -10.61
CA THR A 291 -16.93 -6.68 -9.49
C THR A 291 -16.12 -6.58 -8.20
N VAL A 292 -16.38 -5.56 -7.41
CA VAL A 292 -15.68 -5.35 -6.12
C VAL A 292 -16.64 -5.66 -4.98
N LEU A 293 -16.19 -6.50 -4.06
CA LEU A 293 -16.89 -6.94 -2.85
C LEU A 293 -16.15 -6.39 -1.63
N ASP A 294 -16.83 -5.58 -0.83
CA ASP A 294 -16.25 -4.93 0.35
C ASP A 294 -16.44 -5.77 1.61
N PHE A 295 -15.32 -6.23 2.18
CA PHE A 295 -15.24 -7.03 3.39
C PHE A 295 -14.81 -6.21 4.62
N THR A 296 -14.83 -4.89 4.57
CA THR A 296 -14.31 -4.02 5.64
C THR A 296 -15.06 -4.18 6.96
N ASN A 297 -16.38 -4.35 6.93
CA ASN A 297 -17.24 -4.33 8.11
C ASN A 297 -18.12 -5.58 8.23
N ILE A 298 -17.56 -6.77 7.98
CA ILE A 298 -18.33 -8.01 8.14
C ILE A 298 -18.35 -8.42 9.61
N ASP A 299 -19.55 -8.56 10.17
CA ASP A 299 -19.76 -9.20 11.44
C ASP A 299 -19.84 -10.72 11.24
N PHE A 300 -18.94 -11.46 11.84
CA PHE A 300 -18.86 -12.91 11.71
C PHE A 300 -19.91 -13.66 12.50
N ASP A 301 -20.52 -13.01 13.50
CA ASP A 301 -21.44 -13.65 14.46
C ASP A 301 -22.91 -13.48 14.08
N THR A 302 -23.17 -12.67 13.06
CA THR A 302 -24.54 -12.42 12.55
C THR A 302 -24.65 -12.82 11.09
N THR A 303 -25.88 -12.82 10.57
CA THR A 303 -26.13 -12.98 9.12
C THR A 303 -25.57 -11.76 8.38
N ALA A 304 -24.65 -12.00 7.46
CA ALA A 304 -24.02 -10.99 6.64
C ALA A 304 -24.33 -11.21 5.16
N ALA A 305 -24.59 -10.14 4.43
CA ALA A 305 -24.74 -10.15 2.99
C ALA A 305 -23.72 -9.20 2.34
N VAL A 306 -22.99 -9.70 1.36
CA VAL A 306 -22.03 -8.93 0.58
C VAL A 306 -22.50 -8.89 -0.87
N ALA A 307 -22.71 -7.68 -1.37
CA ALA A 307 -23.08 -7.41 -2.76
C ALA A 307 -22.02 -6.56 -3.46
N PRO A 308 -22.00 -6.54 -4.79
CA PRO A 308 -21.12 -5.63 -5.54
C PRO A 308 -21.33 -4.19 -5.13
N ILE A 309 -20.21 -3.45 -4.89
CA ILE A 309 -20.28 -2.02 -4.64
C ILE A 309 -20.78 -1.29 -5.90
N GLU A 310 -21.44 -0.16 -5.72
CA GLU A 310 -21.88 0.69 -6.84
C GLU A 310 -20.71 1.44 -7.50
N GLY A 311 -19.57 1.51 -6.84
CA GLY A 311 -18.37 2.24 -7.30
C GLY A 311 -18.52 3.75 -7.16
N THR A 312 -19.32 4.20 -6.20
CA THR A 312 -19.46 5.60 -5.86
C THR A 312 -18.19 6.15 -5.23
N ARG A 313 -18.07 7.48 -5.21
CA ARG A 313 -16.95 8.14 -4.51
C ARG A 313 -16.90 7.77 -3.02
N ALA A 314 -18.06 7.55 -2.39
CA ALA A 314 -18.15 7.16 -0.99
C ALA A 314 -17.61 5.74 -0.76
N ASP A 315 -17.95 4.78 -1.65
CA ASP A 315 -17.42 3.42 -1.59
C ASP A 315 -15.90 3.39 -1.71
N TRP A 316 -15.36 4.05 -2.73
CA TRP A 316 -13.92 4.12 -2.92
C TRP A 316 -13.21 4.83 -1.79
N SER A 317 -13.78 5.93 -1.26
CA SER A 317 -13.19 6.63 -0.10
C SER A 317 -13.10 5.72 1.13
N ARG A 318 -14.13 4.91 1.40
CA ARG A 318 -14.13 3.94 2.51
C ARG A 318 -13.07 2.85 2.31
N ILE A 319 -13.04 2.24 1.12
CA ILE A 319 -12.10 1.16 0.80
C ILE A 319 -10.64 1.66 0.86
N PHE A 320 -10.36 2.83 0.25
CA PHE A 320 -9.02 3.41 0.30
C PHE A 320 -8.62 3.83 1.72
N ALA A 321 -9.55 4.37 2.52
CA ALA A 321 -9.27 4.71 3.91
C ALA A 321 -8.78 3.49 4.69
N THR A 322 -9.47 2.35 4.55
CA THR A 322 -9.08 1.09 5.18
C THR A 322 -7.72 0.58 4.69
N ALA A 323 -7.48 0.60 3.37
CA ALA A 323 -6.21 0.15 2.79
C ALA A 323 -5.02 1.07 3.16
N LEU A 324 -5.29 2.35 3.40
CA LEU A 324 -4.29 3.34 3.82
C LEU A 324 -4.10 3.40 5.33
N GLU A 325 -5.01 2.85 6.13
CA GLU A 325 -4.95 2.89 7.59
C GLU A 325 -3.63 2.27 8.11
N ASP A 326 -3.16 1.19 7.51
CA ASP A 326 -1.86 0.57 7.81
C ASP A 326 -0.66 1.42 7.34
N LEU A 327 -0.82 2.25 6.29
CA LEU A 327 0.24 3.11 5.75
C LEU A 327 0.25 4.49 6.42
N THR A 328 -0.92 5.01 6.80
CA THR A 328 -1.03 6.32 7.45
C THR A 328 -0.47 6.31 8.85
N GLY A 329 -0.54 5.17 9.57
CA GLY A 329 0.12 5.00 10.86
C GLY A 329 1.65 5.11 10.81
N LEU A 330 2.26 4.88 9.63
CA LEU A 330 3.71 4.98 9.42
C LEU A 330 4.15 6.33 8.83
N LEU A 331 3.26 7.05 8.16
CA LEU A 331 3.58 8.28 7.40
C LEU A 331 2.80 9.50 7.87
N ALA A 332 1.70 9.33 8.60
CA ALA A 332 0.95 10.46 9.13
C ALA A 332 1.70 11.07 10.32
N PRO A 333 1.82 12.39 10.37
CA PRO A 333 2.33 13.06 11.55
C PRO A 333 1.40 12.72 12.73
N GLN A 334 1.97 12.39 13.87
CA GLN A 334 1.20 12.19 15.11
C GLN A 334 0.66 13.52 15.65
N ARG A 335 1.27 14.63 15.20
CA ARG A 335 0.92 15.97 15.59
C ARG A 335 0.97 16.92 14.40
N ILE A 336 -0.08 17.72 14.22
CA ILE A 336 -0.12 18.81 13.25
C ILE A 336 -0.22 20.12 14.03
N VAL A 337 0.66 21.07 13.71
CA VAL A 337 0.69 22.40 14.31
C VAL A 337 0.33 23.41 13.23
N TYR A 338 -0.83 24.06 13.38
CA TYR A 338 -1.22 25.17 12.53
C TYR A 338 -0.55 26.45 13.02
N CYS A 339 0.35 27.02 12.21
CA CYS A 339 1.01 28.29 12.50
C CYS A 339 0.43 29.43 11.65
N GLU A 340 0.60 30.67 12.11
CA GLU A 340 0.31 31.85 11.32
C GLU A 340 1.22 31.89 10.10
N GLY A 341 0.73 32.40 8.99
CA GLY A 341 1.45 32.48 7.73
C GLY A 341 0.51 32.35 6.54
N ARG A 342 0.78 33.04 5.46
CA ARG A 342 -0.04 33.00 4.25
C ARG A 342 0.15 31.67 3.52
N HIS A 343 -0.95 31.08 3.07
CA HIS A 343 -0.99 29.78 2.39
C HIS A 343 -1.02 29.90 0.86
N ASP A 344 -1.39 31.07 0.32
CA ASP A 344 -1.55 31.27 -1.13
C ASP A 344 -0.37 32.00 -1.77
N PRO A 345 0.02 31.62 -3.02
CA PRO A 345 0.92 32.42 -3.83
C PRO A 345 0.26 33.75 -4.15
N GLY A 346 0.57 34.77 -3.35
CA GLY A 346 0.19 36.13 -3.67
C GLY A 346 0.80 36.57 -5.01
N ALA A 347 0.14 37.45 -5.72
CA ALA A 347 0.66 38.02 -6.93
C ALA A 347 2.02 38.71 -6.66
N ALA A 348 3.08 38.22 -7.27
CA ALA A 348 4.42 38.82 -7.33
C ALA A 348 5.08 39.16 -5.98
N GLY A 349 5.72 38.18 -5.34
CA GLY A 349 6.83 38.43 -4.42
C GLY A 349 6.52 38.43 -2.92
N GLU A 350 5.35 38.01 -2.50
CA GLU A 350 5.04 37.83 -1.06
C GLU A 350 5.45 36.44 -0.55
N GLU A 351 5.96 36.41 0.69
CA GLU A 351 6.36 35.17 1.37
C GLU A 351 5.17 34.21 1.49
N GLN A 352 5.36 32.98 1.01
CA GLN A 352 4.33 31.94 0.99
C GLN A 352 4.70 30.85 1.97
N GLY A 353 3.93 30.69 3.05
CA GLY A 353 4.09 29.55 3.96
C GLY A 353 5.48 29.38 4.58
N LEU A 354 6.32 30.42 4.53
CA LEU A 354 7.73 30.35 4.94
C LEU A 354 7.86 29.94 6.40
N ASP A 355 6.95 30.36 7.26
CA ASP A 355 7.02 30.07 8.70
C ASP A 355 6.83 28.58 8.96
N ALA A 356 5.89 27.92 8.31
CA ALA A 356 5.72 26.47 8.41
C ALA A 356 6.96 25.71 7.91
N ASP A 357 7.54 26.15 6.78
CA ASP A 357 8.78 25.56 6.25
C ASP A 357 9.95 25.71 7.23
N VAL A 358 10.05 26.87 7.86
CA VAL A 358 11.08 27.17 8.88
C VAL A 358 10.93 26.25 10.09
N TYR A 359 9.70 26.14 10.65
CA TYR A 359 9.46 25.23 11.78
C TYR A 359 9.72 23.78 11.42
N ASN A 360 9.27 23.32 10.24
CA ASN A 360 9.54 21.97 9.77
C ASN A 360 11.04 21.72 9.64
N ALA A 361 11.81 22.66 9.09
CA ALA A 361 13.26 22.53 8.96
C ALA A 361 13.99 22.50 10.32
N ILE A 362 13.55 23.29 11.30
CA ILE A 362 14.15 23.34 12.64
C ILE A 362 13.88 22.03 13.40
N PHE A 363 12.66 21.51 13.34
CA PHE A 363 12.20 20.42 14.21
C PHE A 363 12.14 19.04 13.57
N GLN A 364 12.46 18.89 12.27
CA GLN A 364 12.39 17.61 11.54
C GLN A 364 13.18 16.45 12.18
N ILE A 365 14.24 16.73 12.91
CA ILE A 365 15.08 15.70 13.54
C ILE A 365 14.58 15.39 14.96
N ALA A 366 14.31 16.42 15.76
CA ALA A 366 13.94 16.25 17.17
C ALA A 366 12.45 15.88 17.34
N HIS A 367 11.60 16.33 16.44
CA HIS A 367 10.13 16.14 16.48
C HIS A 367 9.61 15.74 15.10
N GLY A 368 10.22 14.71 14.48
CA GLY A 368 9.90 14.24 13.12
C GLY A 368 8.46 13.73 12.94
N GLU A 369 7.76 13.42 14.03
CA GLU A 369 6.35 13.08 14.06
C GLU A 369 5.40 14.31 14.00
N THR A 370 5.95 15.54 14.04
CA THR A 370 5.18 16.80 14.01
C THR A 370 5.30 17.46 12.64
N LEU A 371 4.14 17.83 12.06
CA LEU A 371 4.06 18.58 10.81
C LEU A 371 3.53 19.99 11.11
N PHE A 372 4.26 21.02 10.69
CA PHE A 372 3.78 22.41 10.73
C PHE A 372 3.14 22.78 9.40
N VAL A 373 1.99 23.47 9.47
CA VAL A 373 1.18 23.87 8.32
C VAL A 373 0.75 25.32 8.49
N SER A 374 0.97 26.16 7.47
CA SER A 374 0.47 27.54 7.47
C SER A 374 -1.04 27.57 7.27
N SER A 375 -1.73 28.36 8.08
CA SER A 375 -3.21 28.40 8.13
C SER A 375 -3.85 29.68 7.58
N GLY A 376 -3.06 30.59 6.98
CA GLY A 376 -3.51 31.91 6.57
C GLY A 376 -3.34 32.99 7.65
N GLY A 377 -3.72 34.22 7.37
CA GLY A 377 -3.57 35.35 8.32
C GLY A 377 -4.42 35.20 9.58
N GLY A 378 -4.02 35.86 10.66
CA GLY A 378 -4.52 35.69 12.05
C GLY A 378 -6.04 35.70 12.29
N GLY A 379 -6.85 36.26 11.38
CA GLY A 379 -8.32 36.18 11.47
C GLY A 379 -8.94 34.95 10.83
N GLU A 380 -8.22 34.26 9.94
CA GLU A 380 -8.66 33.06 9.24
C GLU A 380 -8.23 31.78 9.95
N VAL A 381 -7.16 31.84 10.76
CA VAL A 381 -6.63 30.71 11.54
C VAL A 381 -7.73 30.00 12.33
N ALA A 382 -8.61 30.76 12.97
CA ALA A 382 -9.68 30.20 13.79
C ALA A 382 -10.80 29.54 12.96
N LYS A 383 -11.09 30.01 11.74
CA LYS A 383 -12.15 29.45 10.88
C LYS A 383 -11.63 28.26 10.06
N ASN A 384 -10.46 28.41 9.46
CA ASN A 384 -9.89 27.36 8.61
C ASN A 384 -9.38 26.18 9.42
N SER A 385 -8.85 26.41 10.63
CA SER A 385 -8.45 25.34 11.55
C SER A 385 -9.65 24.49 11.99
N LEU A 386 -10.83 25.07 12.25
CA LEU A 386 -12.03 24.30 12.61
C LEU A 386 -12.54 23.41 11.46
N ILE A 387 -12.43 23.87 10.22
CA ILE A 387 -12.81 23.08 9.04
C ILE A 387 -11.76 21.98 8.78
N ALA A 388 -10.48 22.32 8.83
CA ALA A 388 -9.38 21.39 8.70
C ALA A 388 -9.40 20.34 9.83
N LEU A 389 -9.66 20.73 11.08
CA LEU A 389 -9.89 19.88 12.24
C LEU A 389 -11.01 18.86 12.00
N ARG A 390 -12.13 19.29 11.39
CA ARG A 390 -13.24 18.39 11.08
C ARG A 390 -12.93 17.42 9.94
N ILE A 391 -12.16 17.85 8.95
CA ILE A 391 -11.76 17.00 7.82
C ILE A 391 -10.67 16.01 8.24
N LEU A 392 -9.63 16.49 8.90
CA LEU A 392 -8.50 15.68 9.34
C LEU A 392 -8.86 14.75 10.50
N GLY A 393 -9.68 15.19 11.46
CA GLY A 393 -10.18 14.33 12.54
C GLY A 393 -11.10 13.21 12.06
N LYS A 394 -11.65 13.29 10.84
CA LYS A 394 -12.34 12.17 10.18
C LYS A 394 -11.40 11.25 9.39
N ALA A 395 -10.29 11.78 8.91
CA ALA A 395 -9.30 11.06 8.12
C ALA A 395 -8.22 10.38 8.99
N PHE A 396 -7.91 10.99 10.15
CA PHE A 396 -6.85 10.53 11.06
C PHE A 396 -7.40 10.48 12.49
N ARG A 397 -7.69 9.29 13.00
CA ARG A 397 -8.34 9.11 14.32
C ARG A 397 -7.47 9.52 15.51
N ASP A 398 -6.13 9.56 15.36
CA ASP A 398 -5.18 9.70 16.48
C ASP A 398 -4.19 10.88 16.32
N VAL A 399 -4.43 11.82 15.40
CA VAL A 399 -3.54 12.98 15.19
C VAL A 399 -3.90 14.11 16.16
N ARG A 400 -2.93 14.52 16.97
CA ARG A 400 -3.05 15.72 17.80
C ARG A 400 -2.94 16.96 16.95
N LEU A 401 -3.84 17.91 17.17
CA LEU A 401 -3.89 19.18 16.45
C LEU A 401 -3.65 20.34 17.43
N ASP A 402 -2.62 21.12 17.18
CA ASP A 402 -2.28 22.31 17.96
C ASP A 402 -2.34 23.56 17.06
N ILE A 403 -2.58 24.71 17.66
CA ILE A 403 -2.59 26.02 17.01
C ILE A 403 -1.46 26.84 17.61
N LEU A 404 -0.50 27.24 16.79
CA LEU A 404 0.60 28.12 17.18
C LEU A 404 0.36 29.54 16.68
N LYS A 405 0.44 30.50 17.59
CA LYS A 405 0.35 31.92 17.29
C LYS A 405 1.62 32.64 17.63
N ASP A 406 1.90 33.69 16.88
CA ASP A 406 2.85 34.71 17.26
C ASP A 406 2.36 35.44 18.50
N ARG A 407 3.29 35.91 19.30
CA ARG A 407 2.95 36.68 20.50
C ARG A 407 2.52 38.12 20.18
N ASP A 408 3.10 38.69 19.11
CA ASP A 408 2.93 40.08 18.75
C ASP A 408 3.15 41.01 19.96
N ASN A 409 2.23 41.91 20.18
CA ASN A 409 2.28 42.89 21.28
C ASN A 409 1.49 42.45 22.53
N LEU A 410 1.17 41.15 22.67
CA LEU A 410 0.43 40.61 23.81
C LEU A 410 1.27 40.62 25.09
N THR A 411 0.63 41.02 26.20
CA THR A 411 1.25 40.95 27.53
C THR A 411 1.37 39.54 28.03
N ASP A 412 2.20 39.31 29.08
CA ASP A 412 2.35 38.00 29.70
C ASP A 412 1.02 37.44 30.22
N ASP A 413 0.16 38.29 30.81
CA ASP A 413 -1.15 37.89 31.29
C ASP A 413 -2.08 37.46 30.13
N GLN A 414 -2.04 38.17 29.00
CA GLN A 414 -2.82 37.83 27.82
C GLN A 414 -2.32 36.54 27.18
N ARG A 415 -0.99 36.32 27.14
CA ARG A 415 -0.38 35.08 26.71
C ARG A 415 -0.82 33.90 27.61
N ALA A 416 -0.71 34.06 28.92
CA ALA A 416 -1.14 33.05 29.89
C ALA A 416 -2.64 32.72 29.76
N ALA A 417 -3.49 33.72 29.58
CA ALA A 417 -4.92 33.54 29.36
C ALA A 417 -5.20 32.78 28.04
N PHE A 418 -4.47 33.08 26.96
CA PHE A 418 -4.60 32.34 25.71
C PHE A 418 -4.20 30.87 25.85
N LEU A 419 -3.05 30.59 26.47
CA LEU A 419 -2.56 29.22 26.67
C LEU A 419 -3.46 28.38 27.59
N SER A 420 -4.04 29.00 28.61
CA SER A 420 -4.93 28.30 29.55
C SER A 420 -6.35 28.07 29.00
N SER A 421 -6.73 28.73 27.89
CA SER A 421 -8.08 28.64 27.34
C SER A 421 -8.34 27.30 26.61
N ASP A 422 -7.30 26.61 26.12
CA ASP A 422 -7.41 25.33 25.43
C ASP A 422 -6.04 24.63 25.41
N ALA A 423 -6.01 23.34 25.70
CA ALA A 423 -4.78 22.52 25.73
C ALA A 423 -4.09 22.38 24.36
N SER A 424 -4.77 22.67 23.26
CA SER A 424 -4.21 22.65 21.91
C SER A 424 -3.57 23.98 21.48
N LYS A 425 -3.69 25.03 22.29
CA LYS A 425 -3.16 26.37 21.95
C LYS A 425 -1.72 26.51 22.37
N ARG A 426 -0.93 27.08 21.47
CA ARG A 426 0.49 27.42 21.65
C ARG A 426 0.69 28.86 21.24
N MET A 427 1.64 29.53 21.89
CA MET A 427 2.03 30.90 21.55
C MET A 427 3.52 31.08 21.84
N LEU A 428 4.22 31.70 20.91
CA LEU A 428 5.64 32.00 21.07
C LEU A 428 5.91 32.79 22.35
N ALA A 429 7.07 32.60 22.91
CA ALA A 429 7.52 33.40 24.06
C ALA A 429 8.02 34.77 23.61
N ARG A 430 8.64 34.86 22.42
CA ARG A 430 9.08 36.09 21.76
C ARG A 430 8.03 36.59 20.79
N HIS A 431 8.24 37.78 20.22
CA HIS A 431 7.28 38.51 19.38
C HIS A 431 6.78 37.64 18.20
N GLU A 432 7.71 37.13 17.36
CA GLU A 432 7.45 36.29 16.19
C GLU A 432 8.66 35.36 15.92
N ILE A 433 8.57 34.51 14.92
CA ILE A 433 9.64 33.52 14.58
C ILE A 433 10.96 34.22 14.22
N GLU A 434 10.91 35.42 13.61
CA GLU A 434 12.08 36.21 13.27
C GLU A 434 12.93 36.58 14.50
N ASN A 435 12.32 36.74 15.66
CA ASN A 435 13.01 37.02 16.91
C ASN A 435 13.90 35.86 17.40
N TYR A 436 13.61 34.65 16.92
CA TYR A 436 14.43 33.47 17.15
C TYR A 436 15.48 33.33 16.06
N LEU A 437 15.10 33.47 14.79
CA LEU A 437 16.01 33.31 13.66
C LEU A 437 17.13 34.36 13.66
N PHE A 438 16.78 35.60 13.99
CA PHE A 438 17.73 36.73 13.98
C PHE A 438 18.41 36.97 15.34
N ASP A 439 18.22 36.07 16.30
CA ASP A 439 18.95 36.15 17.57
C ASP A 439 20.45 36.13 17.34
N LYS A 440 21.17 36.92 18.14
CA LYS A 440 22.64 37.08 18.04
C LYS A 440 23.40 35.75 18.11
N GLU A 441 22.90 34.82 18.94
CA GLU A 441 23.46 33.48 19.09
C GLU A 441 23.35 32.71 17.78
N VAL A 442 22.17 32.74 17.12
CA VAL A 442 21.90 32.03 15.86
C VAL A 442 22.71 32.62 14.72
N VAL A 443 22.70 33.96 14.57
CA VAL A 443 23.46 34.63 13.51
C VAL A 443 24.98 34.37 13.68
N ARG A 444 25.49 34.37 14.91
CA ARG A 444 26.90 34.01 15.18
C ARG A 444 27.20 32.55 14.82
N ALA A 445 26.32 31.62 15.18
CA ALA A 445 26.46 30.20 14.83
C ALA A 445 26.44 30.01 13.31
N PHE A 446 25.59 30.73 12.60
CA PHE A 446 25.54 30.73 11.15
C PHE A 446 26.81 31.23 10.48
N CYS A 447 27.36 32.38 10.96
CA CYS A 447 28.59 32.92 10.43
C CYS A 447 29.76 31.97 10.67
N ASN A 448 29.84 31.36 11.86
CA ASN A 448 30.87 30.38 12.20
C ASN A 448 30.79 29.14 11.29
N ALA A 449 29.57 28.62 11.04
CA ALA A 449 29.37 27.43 10.19
C ALA A 449 29.73 27.68 8.73
N ARG A 450 29.69 28.94 8.27
CA ARG A 450 30.04 29.35 6.91
C ARG A 450 31.42 29.97 6.76
N GLU A 451 32.19 30.05 7.87
CA GLU A 451 33.50 30.68 7.90
C GLU A 451 33.48 32.14 7.40
N VAL A 452 32.40 32.88 7.67
CA VAL A 452 32.26 34.29 7.35
C VAL A 452 32.35 35.15 8.61
N VAL A 453 32.81 36.38 8.45
CA VAL A 453 32.94 37.30 9.57
C VAL A 453 31.58 37.84 9.98
N PHE A 454 31.24 37.70 11.25
CA PHE A 454 30.05 38.33 11.83
C PHE A 454 30.35 39.78 12.23
N ASP A 455 29.70 40.74 11.60
CA ASP A 455 29.81 42.16 11.99
C ASP A 455 28.91 42.44 13.20
N GLU A 456 29.42 42.11 14.39
CA GLU A 456 28.68 42.30 15.64
C GLU A 456 28.34 43.76 15.91
N ALA A 457 29.20 44.70 15.50
CA ALA A 457 28.96 46.13 15.72
C ALA A 457 27.76 46.62 14.90
N ARG A 458 27.64 46.18 13.64
CA ARG A 458 26.49 46.45 12.78
C ARG A 458 25.22 45.82 13.32
N TYR A 459 25.30 44.58 13.78
CA TYR A 459 24.17 43.88 14.39
C TYR A 459 23.68 44.63 15.63
N ASP A 460 24.57 44.95 16.59
CA ASP A 460 24.21 45.63 17.84
C ASP A 460 23.64 47.02 17.59
N ALA A 461 24.17 47.76 16.63
CA ALA A 461 23.64 49.07 16.24
C ALA A 461 22.23 48.96 15.64
N ALA A 462 21.94 47.90 14.85
CA ALA A 462 20.63 47.69 14.29
C ALA A 462 19.58 47.34 15.35
N VAL A 463 19.95 46.49 16.32
CA VAL A 463 19.04 46.00 17.37
C VAL A 463 18.83 47.00 18.49
N GLN A 464 19.81 47.90 18.77
CA GLN A 464 19.78 48.87 19.88
C GLN A 464 18.62 49.85 19.82
N ASN A 465 18.07 50.14 18.63
CA ASN A 465 16.99 51.13 18.41
C ASN A 465 15.60 50.55 18.33
N ILE A 466 15.41 49.24 18.61
CA ILE A 466 14.11 48.57 18.50
C ILE A 466 13.34 48.68 19.80
N GLN A 467 12.26 49.48 19.80
CA GLN A 467 11.45 49.75 20.99
C GLN A 467 10.58 48.58 21.47
N MET A 468 10.34 47.50 20.69
CA MET A 468 9.39 46.46 21.02
C MET A 468 9.86 45.02 20.70
N GLN A 469 11.15 44.78 20.62
CA GLN A 469 11.68 43.43 20.32
C GLN A 469 11.24 42.85 18.94
N ASP A 470 10.60 43.60 18.08
CA ASP A 470 10.28 43.19 16.71
C ASP A 470 11.53 43.33 15.82
N LEU A 471 12.11 42.22 15.37
CA LEU A 471 13.31 42.22 14.52
C LEU A 471 13.00 42.35 13.01
N LYS A 472 11.76 42.31 12.61
CA LYS A 472 11.36 42.40 11.20
C LYS A 472 11.77 43.72 10.50
N PRO A 473 11.67 44.89 11.13
CA PRO A 473 12.12 46.13 10.52
C PRO A 473 13.62 46.20 10.22
N VAL A 474 14.46 45.46 10.97
CA VAL A 474 15.93 45.48 10.84
C VAL A 474 16.50 44.20 10.18
N GLN A 475 15.67 43.36 9.63
CA GLN A 475 16.10 42.08 9.02
C GLN A 475 17.19 42.26 7.96
N GLN A 476 17.16 43.35 7.18
CA GLN A 476 18.18 43.62 6.16
C GLN A 476 19.51 43.99 6.77
N GLU A 477 19.52 44.69 7.89
CA GLU A 477 20.77 45.03 8.61
C GLU A 477 21.38 43.78 9.26
N VAL A 478 20.54 42.91 9.82
CA VAL A 478 20.96 41.61 10.37
C VAL A 478 21.55 40.72 9.27
N GLN A 479 20.89 40.66 8.09
CA GLN A 479 21.40 39.94 6.93
C GLN A 479 22.76 40.49 6.48
N GLY A 480 22.90 41.83 6.44
CA GLY A 480 24.16 42.48 6.11
C GLY A 480 25.26 42.22 7.13
N ALA A 481 24.92 42.20 8.42
CA ALA A 481 25.88 41.86 9.50
C ALA A 481 26.35 40.40 9.40
N ALA A 482 25.50 39.50 8.87
CA ALA A 482 25.86 38.10 8.60
C ALA A 482 26.60 37.90 7.28
N SER A 483 26.87 38.95 6.51
CA SER A 483 27.51 38.90 5.19
C SER A 483 26.78 37.97 4.20
N PHE A 484 25.45 37.81 4.33
CA PHE A 484 24.68 36.95 3.46
C PHE A 484 24.18 37.72 2.23
N VAL A 485 24.42 37.13 1.04
CA VAL A 485 23.97 37.68 -0.25
C VAL A 485 22.86 36.78 -0.79
N GLY A 486 21.64 37.33 -0.94
CA GLY A 486 20.49 36.60 -1.43
C GLY A 486 19.18 37.25 -1.00
N ALA A 487 18.06 36.60 -1.33
CA ALA A 487 16.75 37.05 -0.86
C ALA A 487 16.53 36.75 0.63
N MET A 488 15.68 37.55 1.32
CA MET A 488 15.40 37.35 2.73
C MET A 488 14.81 35.97 3.06
N PRO A 489 13.92 35.36 2.26
CA PRO A 489 13.46 34.01 2.48
C PRO A 489 14.60 32.96 2.46
N ASP A 490 15.59 33.13 1.59
CA ASP A 490 16.73 32.24 1.51
C ASP A 490 17.65 32.39 2.73
N PHE A 491 17.80 33.61 3.26
CA PHE A 491 18.53 33.88 4.49
C PHE A 491 17.84 33.20 5.68
N LYS A 492 16.53 33.37 5.83
CA LYS A 492 15.74 32.69 6.89
C LYS A 492 15.90 31.16 6.83
N ARG A 493 15.76 30.56 5.63
CA ARG A 493 16.00 29.11 5.44
C ARG A 493 17.43 28.71 5.78
N ALA A 494 18.43 29.54 5.40
CA ALA A 494 19.82 29.24 5.70
C ALA A 494 20.14 29.24 7.20
N LEU A 495 19.47 30.10 7.97
CA LEU A 495 19.62 30.15 9.43
C LEU A 495 19.08 28.89 10.11
N THR A 496 18.05 28.21 9.55
CA THR A 496 17.52 26.97 10.14
C THR A 496 18.55 25.85 10.21
N ALA A 497 19.53 25.84 9.31
CA ALA A 497 20.54 24.80 9.25
C ALA A 497 21.46 24.78 10.50
N VAL A 498 21.54 25.87 11.23
CA VAL A 498 22.34 25.95 12.46
C VAL A 498 21.53 25.86 13.74
N PHE A 499 20.19 25.84 13.61
CA PHE A 499 19.30 25.65 14.74
C PHE A 499 19.46 24.24 15.31
N SER A 500 19.91 24.12 16.51
CA SER A 500 20.16 22.84 17.18
C SER A 500 19.90 22.93 18.69
N PRO A 501 19.65 21.81 19.39
CA PRO A 501 19.46 21.79 20.85
C PRO A 501 20.60 22.38 21.67
N ALA A 502 21.77 22.59 21.06
CA ALA A 502 22.90 23.25 21.70
C ALA A 502 22.65 24.75 21.98
N LEU A 503 21.85 25.41 21.13
CA LEU A 503 21.54 26.83 21.26
C LEU A 503 20.45 27.06 22.33
N ALA A 504 20.65 28.13 23.14
CA ALA A 504 19.62 28.54 24.10
C ALA A 504 18.36 29.00 23.41
N THR A 505 18.49 29.66 22.27
CA THR A 505 17.38 30.11 21.42
C THR A 505 16.53 28.96 20.88
N TYR A 506 17.16 27.81 20.52
CA TYR A 506 16.41 26.61 20.12
C TYR A 506 15.54 26.08 21.27
N ARG A 507 16.12 25.94 22.46
CA ARG A 507 15.42 25.43 23.65
C ARG A 507 14.26 26.33 24.08
N ASP A 508 14.41 27.63 23.95
CA ASP A 508 13.38 28.62 24.23
C ASP A 508 12.20 28.47 23.23
N LEU A 509 12.49 28.30 21.93
CA LEU A 509 11.48 28.04 20.90
C LEU A 509 10.80 26.69 21.10
N GLU A 510 11.59 25.64 21.35
CA GLU A 510 11.07 24.29 21.61
C GLU A 510 10.11 24.26 22.79
N ALA A 511 10.47 24.88 23.91
CA ALA A 511 9.62 24.95 25.11
C ALA A 511 8.30 25.70 24.89
N ALA A 512 8.25 26.66 23.96
CA ALA A 512 7.04 27.38 23.63
C ALA A 512 6.05 26.53 22.81
N ILE A 513 6.54 25.58 22.02
CA ILE A 513 5.76 24.76 21.09
C ILE A 513 5.47 23.38 21.69
N PHE A 514 6.46 22.77 22.37
CA PHE A 514 6.43 21.41 22.93
C PHE A 514 6.56 21.46 24.47
N PRO A 515 5.55 21.92 25.20
CA PRO A 515 5.58 22.03 26.66
C PRO A 515 5.54 20.66 27.36
#